data_6f101170c42f1925a4ab6986ce70646f
#
_entry.id   6f101170c42f1925a4ab6986ce70646f
#
_cell.length_a   1.000
_cell.length_b   1.000
_cell.length_c   1.000
_cell.angle_alpha   90.00
_cell.angle_beta   90.00
_cell.angle_gamma   90.00
#
_symmetry.space_group_name_H-M   'P 1'
#
loop_
_entity.id
_entity.type
_entity.pdbx_description
1 polymer ?
#
loop_
_entity_poly.entity_id
_entity_poly.type
_entity_poly.pdbx_seq_one_letter_code
_entity_poly.pdbx_strand_id
1 'polypeptide(L)'
;MTGERDLSRLQRDMAPQMHSETFVYCNFPDFEIPPGMSPICTFREAEGLTVIVEKGQAEHRAVEYVFEARLITLTVHSSLEAVGFLAALAGGLAQASIPCNAVAGYHHDHLSLPTAGAGEACFEVAANGTNHSY
;
A
#
# COMPACT_ATOMS: atom_id res chain seq x y z
N MET A 1 21.81 -5.69 4.66
CA MET A 1 21.43 -4.48 5.36
C MET A 1 20.05 -4.60 5.98
N THR A 2 19.92 -4.20 7.18
CA THR A 2 18.60 -4.16 7.83
C THR A 2 18.09 -2.75 7.77
N GLY A 3 16.77 -2.58 7.75
CA GLY A 3 16.18 -1.28 7.77
C GLY A 3 16.17 -0.67 9.16
N GLU A 4 15.65 0.53 9.25
CA GLU A 4 15.54 1.27 10.49
C GLU A 4 14.51 0.64 11.41
N ARG A 5 14.83 0.53 12.69
CA ARG A 5 13.93 -0.06 13.70
C ARG A 5 13.47 0.93 14.75
N ASP A 6 14.09 2.09 14.84
CA ASP A 6 13.67 3.12 15.78
C ASP A 6 12.37 3.74 15.26
N LEU A 7 11.27 3.47 15.96
CA LEU A 7 9.95 3.93 15.53
C LEU A 7 9.87 5.44 15.39
N SER A 8 10.41 6.17 16.35
CA SER A 8 10.37 7.63 16.31
C SER A 8 11.11 8.18 15.10
N ARG A 9 12.25 7.59 14.79
CA ARG A 9 13.05 8.02 13.65
C ARG A 9 12.37 7.70 12.35
N LEU A 10 11.78 6.51 12.23
CA LEU A 10 11.04 6.11 11.04
C LEU A 10 9.91 7.05 10.74
N GLN A 11 9.18 7.47 11.78
CA GLN A 11 8.05 8.37 11.59
C GLN A 11 8.48 9.79 11.25
N ARG A 12 9.61 10.25 11.80
CA ARG A 12 10.11 11.58 11.45
C ARG A 12 10.66 11.65 10.03
N ASP A 13 11.24 10.55 9.57
CA ASP A 13 11.96 10.53 8.30
C ASP A 13 11.15 9.97 7.14
N MET A 14 9.93 9.51 7.39
CA MET A 14 9.14 8.95 6.30
C MET A 14 8.77 10.02 5.29
N ALA A 15 8.87 9.66 4.02
CA ALA A 15 8.55 10.54 2.92
C ALA A 15 7.57 9.80 2.01
N PRO A 16 6.27 10.16 2.02
CA PRO A 16 5.30 9.47 1.19
C PRO A 16 5.47 9.86 -0.26
N GLN A 17 5.45 8.86 -1.12
CA GLN A 17 5.46 9.07 -2.57
C GLN A 17 4.18 8.46 -3.14
N MET A 18 3.28 9.31 -3.63
CA MET A 18 2.04 8.84 -4.22
C MET A 18 2.23 8.58 -5.70
N HIS A 19 1.90 7.34 -6.11
CA HIS A 19 1.96 6.98 -7.52
C HIS A 19 0.77 7.56 -8.26
N SER A 20 0.96 7.91 -9.53
CA SER A 20 -0.09 8.54 -10.33
C SER A 20 -1.14 7.54 -10.83
N GLU A 21 -0.79 6.27 -10.91
CA GLU A 21 -1.69 5.24 -11.43
C GLU A 21 -2.77 4.89 -10.42
N THR A 22 -3.90 4.40 -10.94
CA THR A 22 -4.95 3.78 -10.13
C THR A 22 -4.80 2.27 -10.25
N PHE A 23 -4.83 1.59 -9.11
CA PHE A 23 -4.71 0.16 -9.02
C PHE A 23 -6.03 -0.47 -8.60
N VAL A 24 -6.23 -1.72 -8.99
CA VAL A 24 -7.45 -2.47 -8.66
C VAL A 24 -7.07 -3.87 -8.22
N TYR A 25 -8.00 -4.51 -7.51
CA TYR A 25 -7.81 -5.83 -6.96
C TYR A 25 -8.64 -6.84 -7.74
N CYS A 26 -7.97 -7.85 -8.29
CA CYS A 26 -8.59 -8.94 -9.03
C CYS A 26 -8.40 -10.25 -8.30
N ASN A 27 -9.29 -11.21 -8.56
CA ASN A 27 -9.14 -12.57 -8.04
C ASN A 27 -9.22 -13.55 -9.20
N PHE A 28 -8.23 -14.44 -9.29
CA PHE A 28 -8.21 -15.51 -10.29
C PHE A 28 -8.32 -16.85 -9.59
N PRO A 29 -9.52 -17.46 -9.59
CA PRO A 29 -9.73 -18.75 -8.88
C PRO A 29 -8.89 -19.89 -9.44
N ASP A 30 -8.50 -19.82 -10.70
CA ASP A 30 -7.67 -20.85 -11.34
C ASP A 30 -6.16 -20.61 -11.13
N PHE A 31 -5.79 -19.52 -10.44
CA PHE A 31 -4.41 -19.14 -10.14
C PHE A 31 -3.60 -18.80 -11.39
N GLU A 32 -4.26 -18.42 -12.47
CA GLU A 32 -3.58 -18.06 -13.71
C GLU A 32 -3.80 -16.59 -14.04
N ILE A 33 -2.69 -15.88 -14.29
CA ILE A 33 -2.73 -14.49 -14.69
C ILE A 33 -2.84 -14.42 -16.22
N PRO A 34 -3.76 -13.61 -16.75
CA PRO A 34 -3.87 -13.48 -18.20
C PRO A 34 -2.53 -13.05 -18.83
N PRO A 35 -2.22 -13.60 -20.03
CA PRO A 35 -0.97 -13.23 -20.70
C PRO A 35 -0.85 -11.73 -20.92
N GLY A 36 0.34 -11.20 -20.67
CA GLY A 36 0.63 -9.80 -20.87
C GLY A 36 0.23 -8.88 -19.72
N MET A 37 -0.45 -9.39 -18.70
CA MET A 37 -0.76 -8.62 -17.51
C MET A 37 0.46 -8.56 -16.60
N SER A 38 0.79 -7.37 -16.11
CA SER A 38 1.92 -7.13 -15.20
C SER A 38 1.42 -6.64 -13.84
N PRO A 39 1.15 -7.54 -12.90
CA PRO A 39 0.70 -7.14 -11.58
C PRO A 39 1.80 -6.45 -10.78
N ILE A 40 1.41 -5.54 -9.89
CA ILE A 40 2.33 -4.95 -8.93
C ILE A 40 2.47 -5.84 -7.69
N CYS A 41 1.45 -6.67 -7.42
CA CYS A 41 1.47 -7.54 -6.25
C CYS A 41 0.56 -8.74 -6.51
N THR A 42 0.99 -9.91 -6.03
CA THR A 42 0.15 -11.10 -6.07
C THR A 42 0.23 -11.80 -4.73
N PHE A 43 -0.85 -12.48 -4.36
CA PHE A 43 -0.87 -13.27 -3.15
C PHE A 43 -1.74 -14.51 -3.37
N ARG A 44 -1.18 -15.68 -3.09
CA ARG A 44 -1.93 -16.94 -3.24
C ARG A 44 -2.77 -17.16 -2.00
N GLU A 45 -4.07 -17.24 -2.19
CA GLU A 45 -5.01 -17.54 -1.12
C GLU A 45 -5.74 -18.84 -1.42
N ALA A 46 -6.45 -19.39 -0.43
CA ALA A 46 -7.20 -20.63 -0.64
C ALA A 46 -8.25 -20.46 -1.74
N GLU A 47 -8.84 -19.29 -1.83
CA GLU A 47 -9.94 -19.01 -2.76
C GLU A 47 -9.45 -18.63 -4.17
N GLY A 48 -8.16 -18.36 -4.34
CA GLY A 48 -7.63 -17.95 -5.64
C GLY A 48 -6.42 -17.06 -5.50
N LEU A 49 -5.93 -16.58 -6.62
CA LEU A 49 -4.80 -15.67 -6.68
C LEU A 49 -5.31 -14.24 -6.63
N THR A 50 -4.94 -13.52 -5.57
CA THR A 50 -5.16 -12.07 -5.50
C THR A 50 -4.12 -11.39 -6.38
N VAL A 51 -4.57 -10.46 -7.21
CA VAL A 51 -3.70 -9.70 -8.11
C VAL A 51 -4.03 -8.24 -7.98
N ILE A 52 -3.02 -7.43 -7.67
CA ILE A 52 -3.15 -5.98 -7.67
C ILE A 52 -2.47 -5.47 -8.91
N VAL A 53 -3.21 -4.78 -9.76
CA VAL A 53 -2.76 -4.38 -11.08
C VAL A 53 -3.32 -3.01 -11.44
N GLU A 54 -2.64 -2.31 -12.33
CA GLU A 54 -3.13 -1.04 -12.83
C GLU A 54 -4.49 -1.22 -13.48
N LYS A 55 -5.41 -0.31 -13.18
CA LYS A 55 -6.80 -0.37 -13.60
C LYS A 55 -6.95 -0.57 -15.12
N GLY A 56 -6.15 0.13 -15.91
CA GLY A 56 -6.19 0.03 -17.37
C GLY A 56 -5.93 -1.37 -17.88
N GLN A 57 -5.04 -2.12 -17.20
CA GLN A 57 -4.75 -3.48 -17.62
C GLN A 57 -5.94 -4.42 -17.39
N ALA A 58 -6.63 -4.23 -16.27
CA ALA A 58 -7.82 -5.04 -15.97
C ALA A 58 -8.95 -4.72 -16.95
N GLU A 59 -9.17 -3.42 -17.21
CA GLU A 59 -10.21 -3.00 -18.13
C GLU A 59 -9.95 -3.45 -19.56
N HIS A 60 -8.71 -3.38 -20.01
CA HIS A 60 -8.34 -3.80 -21.34
C HIS A 60 -8.63 -5.29 -21.57
N ARG A 61 -8.55 -6.09 -20.51
CA ARG A 61 -8.78 -7.53 -20.58
C ARG A 61 -10.17 -7.94 -20.13
N ALA A 62 -11.03 -6.97 -19.81
CA ALA A 62 -12.38 -7.21 -19.29
C ALA A 62 -12.38 -8.11 -18.04
N VAL A 63 -11.40 -7.91 -17.16
CA VAL A 63 -11.31 -8.64 -15.91
C VAL A 63 -12.08 -7.88 -14.85
N GLU A 64 -12.91 -8.58 -14.08
CA GLU A 64 -13.64 -7.98 -12.97
C GLU A 64 -12.68 -7.59 -11.86
N TYR A 65 -12.96 -6.47 -11.20
CA TYR A 65 -12.11 -5.99 -10.13
C TYR A 65 -12.92 -5.28 -9.05
N VAL A 66 -12.30 -5.12 -7.89
CA VAL A 66 -12.87 -4.34 -6.78
C VAL A 66 -11.83 -3.33 -6.33
N PHE A 67 -12.28 -2.33 -5.60
CA PHE A 67 -11.45 -1.37 -4.86
C PHE A 67 -10.45 -0.62 -5.74
N GLU A 68 -10.87 0.52 -6.26
CA GLU A 68 -9.96 1.42 -6.98
C GLU A 68 -9.11 2.17 -5.97
N ALA A 69 -7.81 2.03 -6.10
CA ALA A 69 -6.86 2.51 -5.10
C ALA A 69 -5.73 3.32 -5.70
N ARG A 70 -5.23 4.26 -4.91
CA ARG A 70 -3.94 4.91 -5.15
C ARG A 70 -2.92 4.26 -4.22
N LEU A 71 -1.70 4.22 -4.68
CA LEU A 71 -0.61 3.62 -3.94
C LEU A 71 0.32 4.69 -3.40
N ILE A 72 0.63 4.60 -2.10
CA ILE A 72 1.61 5.47 -1.47
C ILE A 72 2.74 4.59 -0.98
N THR A 73 3.95 4.89 -1.44
CA THR A 73 5.16 4.19 -1.01
C THR A 73 5.88 5.07 0.00
N LEU A 74 6.25 4.48 1.13
CA LEU A 74 7.06 5.17 2.13
C LEU A 74 8.51 4.96 1.76
N THR A 75 9.23 6.03 1.49
CA THR A 75 10.58 5.94 0.94
C THR A 75 11.65 5.65 1.97
N VAL A 76 11.33 5.80 3.25
CA VAL A 76 12.27 5.39 4.28
C VAL A 76 12.38 3.86 4.30
N HIS A 77 13.61 3.36 4.37
CA HIS A 77 13.85 1.92 4.42
C HIS A 77 13.72 1.42 5.86
N SER A 78 12.67 0.66 6.12
CA SER A 78 12.46 0.07 7.43
C SER A 78 12.71 -1.43 7.40
N SER A 79 13.12 -1.97 8.55
CA SER A 79 13.27 -3.41 8.70
C SER A 79 11.92 -4.10 8.70
N LEU A 80 11.85 -5.27 8.08
CA LEU A 80 10.63 -6.09 8.15
C LEU A 80 10.32 -6.52 9.58
N GLU A 81 11.31 -6.42 10.47
CA GLU A 81 11.15 -6.77 11.88
C GLU A 81 10.80 -5.57 12.76
N ALA A 82 10.67 -4.38 12.19
CA ALA A 82 10.30 -3.19 12.97
C ALA A 82 8.90 -3.37 13.57
N VAL A 83 8.79 -3.08 14.86
CA VAL A 83 7.54 -3.28 15.61
C VAL A 83 6.78 -1.97 15.71
N GLY A 84 5.51 -2.00 15.33
CA GLY A 84 4.59 -0.89 15.56
C GLY A 84 4.59 0.21 14.51
N PHE A 85 5.49 0.20 13.54
CA PHE A 85 5.57 1.26 12.54
C PHE A 85 4.28 1.35 11.72
N LEU A 86 3.89 0.25 11.07
CA LEU A 86 2.66 0.23 10.27
C LEU A 86 1.41 0.41 11.13
N ALA A 87 1.43 -0.13 12.35
CA ALA A 87 0.29 0.01 13.26
C ALA A 87 0.06 1.46 13.63
N ALA A 88 1.12 2.20 13.93
CA ALA A 88 1.02 3.62 14.27
C ALA A 88 0.50 4.43 13.09
N LEU A 89 1.01 4.13 11.90
CA LEU A 89 0.62 4.81 10.67
C LEU A 89 -0.83 4.54 10.31
N ALA A 90 -1.23 3.26 10.34
CA ALA A 90 -2.59 2.86 10.06
C ALA A 90 -3.57 3.44 11.10
N GLY A 91 -3.14 3.54 12.36
CA GLY A 91 -3.93 4.16 13.41
C GLY A 91 -4.24 5.62 13.12
N GLY A 92 -3.25 6.37 12.63
CA GLY A 92 -3.44 7.76 12.23
C GLY A 92 -4.44 7.90 11.08
N LEU A 93 -4.32 7.03 10.09
CA LEU A 93 -5.27 7.03 8.97
C LEU A 93 -6.67 6.65 9.42
N ALA A 94 -6.77 5.68 10.33
CA ALA A 94 -8.07 5.27 10.87
C ALA A 94 -8.75 6.42 11.62
N GLN A 95 -7.98 7.22 12.36
CA GLN A 95 -8.52 8.39 13.05
C GLN A 95 -9.03 9.44 12.07
N ALA A 96 -8.46 9.49 10.87
CA ALA A 96 -8.93 10.37 9.80
C ALA A 96 -10.03 9.72 8.96
N SER A 97 -10.50 8.54 9.35
CA SER A 97 -11.54 7.77 8.63
C SER A 97 -11.11 7.36 7.22
N ILE A 98 -9.83 7.07 7.04
CA ILE A 98 -9.27 6.64 5.76
C ILE A 98 -8.94 5.16 5.81
N PRO A 99 -9.63 4.32 5.02
CA PRO A 99 -9.26 2.90 4.93
C PRO A 99 -7.84 2.75 4.36
N CYS A 100 -7.10 1.78 4.89
CA CYS A 100 -5.72 1.57 4.48
C CYS A 100 -5.42 0.08 4.43
N ASN A 101 -4.87 -0.36 3.31
CA ASN A 101 -4.36 -1.71 3.16
C ASN A 101 -2.85 -1.60 2.95
N ALA A 102 -2.09 -2.39 3.67
CA ALA A 102 -0.64 -2.24 3.68
C ALA A 102 0.06 -3.49 3.18
N VAL A 103 1.16 -3.29 2.47
CA VAL A 103 2.06 -4.37 2.06
C VAL A 103 3.47 -3.97 2.48
N ALA A 104 4.12 -4.80 3.28
CA ALA A 104 5.51 -4.60 3.65
C ALA A 104 6.38 -5.27 2.59
N GLY A 105 7.00 -4.47 1.74
CA GLY A 105 7.95 -4.97 0.76
C GLY A 105 9.32 -5.17 1.40
N TYR A 106 10.24 -5.74 0.64
CA TYR A 106 11.59 -5.95 1.15
C TYR A 106 12.27 -4.64 1.51
N HIS A 107 12.08 -3.61 0.70
CA HIS A 107 12.74 -2.32 0.89
C HIS A 107 11.85 -1.24 1.49
N HIS A 108 10.58 -1.23 1.14
CA HIS A 108 9.67 -0.15 1.52
C HIS A 108 8.30 -0.68 1.89
N ASP A 109 7.59 0.09 2.71
CA ASP A 109 6.19 -0.16 3.01
C ASP A 109 5.32 0.56 1.99
N HIS A 110 4.23 -0.08 1.59
CA HIS A 110 3.31 0.44 0.61
C HIS A 110 1.90 0.46 1.17
N LEU A 111 1.20 1.57 0.95
CA LEU A 111 -0.17 1.72 1.41
C LEU A 111 -1.10 1.86 0.21
N SER A 112 -2.16 1.07 0.22
CA SER A 112 -3.19 1.10 -0.80
C SER A 112 -4.44 1.73 -0.19
N LEU A 113 -4.91 2.82 -0.77
CA LEU A 113 -5.97 3.65 -0.21
C LEU A 113 -7.01 3.99 -1.28
N PRO A 114 -8.27 4.25 -0.88
CA PRO A 114 -9.27 4.64 -1.87
C PRO A 114 -8.83 5.87 -2.65
N THR A 115 -9.11 5.91 -3.95
CA THR A 115 -8.76 7.05 -4.78
C THR A 115 -9.32 8.36 -4.23
N ALA A 116 -10.54 8.34 -3.73
CA ALA A 116 -11.20 9.53 -3.22
C ALA A 116 -10.49 10.17 -2.02
N GLY A 117 -9.77 9.37 -1.22
CA GLY A 117 -9.09 9.88 -0.04
C GLY A 117 -7.56 9.93 -0.17
N ALA A 118 -7.02 9.66 -1.36
CA ALA A 118 -5.57 9.48 -1.51
C ALA A 118 -4.76 10.74 -1.15
N GLY A 119 -5.23 11.90 -1.57
CA GLY A 119 -4.53 13.16 -1.25
C GLY A 119 -4.52 13.44 0.24
N GLU A 120 -5.65 13.28 0.90
CA GLU A 120 -5.76 13.44 2.35
C GLU A 120 -4.91 12.42 3.07
N ALA A 121 -4.92 11.17 2.59
CA ALA A 121 -4.10 10.11 3.17
C ALA A 121 -2.62 10.44 3.09
N CYS A 122 -2.16 10.95 1.96
CA CYS A 122 -0.77 11.36 1.80
C CYS A 122 -0.38 12.45 2.79
N PHE A 123 -1.26 13.43 2.99
CA PHE A 123 -1.05 14.48 3.97
C PHE A 123 -0.98 13.91 5.38
N GLU A 124 -1.88 13.00 5.73
CA GLU A 124 -1.90 12.40 7.07
C GLU A 124 -0.64 11.57 7.33
N VAL A 125 -0.16 10.86 6.32
CA VAL A 125 1.09 10.10 6.44
C VAL A 125 2.25 11.04 6.73
N ALA A 126 2.35 12.14 6.00
CA ALA A 126 3.39 13.13 6.20
C ALA A 126 3.29 13.77 7.60
N ALA A 127 2.08 14.10 8.04
CA ALA A 127 1.86 14.69 9.35
C ALA A 127 2.26 13.74 10.47
N ASN A 128 1.94 12.46 10.34
CA ASN A 128 2.33 11.45 11.33
C ASN A 128 3.84 11.28 11.39
N GLY A 129 4.53 11.49 10.28
CA GLY A 129 5.98 11.41 10.23
C GLY A 129 6.67 12.59 10.88
N THR A 130 6.00 13.73 10.98
CA THR A 130 6.61 14.96 11.51
C THR A 130 6.06 15.38 12.86
N ASN A 131 4.92 14.87 13.26
CA ASN A 131 4.20 15.35 14.44
C ASN A 131 3.65 14.18 15.26
N HIS A 132 4.54 13.32 15.71
CA HIS A 132 4.16 12.16 16.50
C HIS A 132 4.65 12.30 17.94
N SER A 133 4.00 11.57 18.82
CA SER A 133 4.42 11.44 20.22
C SER A 133 4.24 10.01 20.67
N TYR A 134 5.29 9.40 21.12
CA TYR A 134 5.27 8.04 21.65
C TYR A 134 5.98 7.97 22.97
#